data_77252ef2257f3c91a72703509af487e6
#
_entry.id   77252ef2257f3c91a72703509af487e6
#
_cell.length_a   1.000
_cell.length_b   1.000
_cell.length_c   1.000
_cell.angle_alpha   90.00
_cell.angle_beta   90.00
_cell.angle_gamma   90.00
#
_symmetry.space_group_name_H-M   'P 1'
#
loop_
_entity.id
_entity.type
_entity.pdbx_description
1 polymer ?
#
loop_
_entity_poly.entity_id
_entity_poly.type
_entity_poly.pdbx_seq_one_letter_code
_entity_poly.pdbx_strand_id
1 'polypeptide(L)'
;MDILNRKVQNASVTGVNCSLPTKEGARKIPSFFIGECGLDRVCATPYDLQLSAFEAQIRFSEDLGCPLLLHCVRALDDVLRLKRGTTQPWVWHGFRGKPQQLQQLLEHGFYVSFGFRHNVDSLRACPADRLFLETDDTPEPIAMLYAEVARIRQTTPEQLNEQCWKNLTGL
;
A
#
# COMPACT_ATOMS: atom_id res chain seq x y z
N MET A 1 3.55 -16.88 -17.66
CA MET A 1 2.53 -17.44 -16.74
C MET A 1 2.28 -16.38 -15.68
N ASP A 2 1.11 -15.80 -15.72
CA ASP A 2 0.78 -14.49 -15.19
C ASP A 2 0.69 -14.49 -13.65
N ILE A 3 1.32 -13.52 -12.99
CA ILE A 3 1.35 -13.40 -11.53
C ILE A 3 -0.06 -13.18 -10.97
N LEU A 4 -0.93 -12.50 -11.71
CA LEU A 4 -2.32 -12.28 -11.34
C LEU A 4 -3.17 -13.56 -11.41
N ASN A 5 -2.92 -14.48 -12.35
CA ASN A 5 -3.62 -15.75 -12.41
C ASN A 5 -3.30 -16.67 -11.21
N ARG A 6 -2.13 -16.53 -10.58
CA ARG A 6 -1.82 -17.20 -9.32
C ARG A 6 -2.47 -16.52 -8.11
N LYS A 7 -2.66 -15.18 -8.16
CA LYS A 7 -3.19 -14.39 -7.02
C LYS A 7 -4.71 -14.42 -6.93
N VAL A 8 -5.43 -14.56 -8.05
CA VAL A 8 -6.91 -14.69 -8.02
C VAL A 8 -7.37 -16.09 -7.57
N GLN A 9 -6.57 -17.14 -7.80
CA GLN A 9 -6.88 -18.49 -7.34
C GLN A 9 -6.49 -18.75 -5.87
N ASN A 10 -5.63 -17.90 -5.29
CA ASN A 10 -5.22 -17.96 -3.90
C ASN A 10 -5.51 -16.65 -3.19
N ALA A 11 -6.79 -16.40 -2.91
CA ALA A 11 -7.15 -15.55 -1.77
C ALA A 11 -6.77 -16.31 -0.48
N SER A 12 -5.49 -16.63 -0.35
CA SER A 12 -4.95 -17.17 0.89
C SER A 12 -4.75 -15.98 1.83
N VAL A 13 -5.55 -15.92 2.86
CA VAL A 13 -5.24 -15.19 4.09
C VAL A 13 -3.90 -15.74 4.59
N THR A 14 -2.80 -15.15 4.18
CA THR A 14 -1.51 -15.44 4.78
C THR A 14 -1.50 -14.79 6.16
N GLY A 15 -2.06 -15.51 7.12
CA GLY A 15 -1.97 -15.17 8.52
C GLY A 15 -0.54 -15.31 8.99
N VAL A 16 0.19 -14.19 9.05
CA VAL A 16 1.38 -14.11 9.88
C VAL A 16 0.89 -13.93 11.31
N ASN A 17 0.85 -15.04 12.04
CA ASN A 17 0.54 -15.04 13.45
C ASN A 17 1.75 -14.48 14.22
N CYS A 18 1.88 -13.17 14.28
CA CYS A 18 2.88 -12.48 15.07
C CYS A 18 2.26 -12.11 16.42
N SER A 19 2.21 -13.09 17.34
CA SER A 19 1.89 -12.83 18.75
C SER A 19 3.08 -12.13 19.42
N LEU A 20 3.15 -10.80 19.27
CA LEU A 20 4.01 -9.97 20.11
C LEU A 20 3.30 -9.71 21.43
N PRO A 21 4.03 -9.71 22.58
CA PRO A 21 3.43 -9.47 23.89
C PRO A 21 2.84 -8.07 23.96
N THR A 22 1.53 -7.98 24.16
CA THR A 22 0.80 -6.73 24.36
C THR A 22 1.13 -6.16 25.73
N LYS A 23 1.91 -5.07 25.78
CA LYS A 23 1.85 -4.15 26.91
C LYS A 23 0.53 -3.39 26.84
N GLU A 24 -0.20 -3.31 27.92
CA GLU A 24 -1.41 -2.50 28.05
C GLU A 24 -1.14 -1.08 27.54
N GLY A 25 -1.96 -0.61 26.56
CA GLY A 25 -1.80 0.68 25.90
C GLY A 25 -1.17 0.65 24.51
N ALA A 26 -0.74 -0.49 23.99
CA ALA A 26 -0.22 -0.60 22.64
C ALA A 26 -1.35 -0.42 21.59
N ARG A 27 -1.18 0.51 20.66
CA ARG A 27 -2.03 0.61 19.48
C ARG A 27 -1.99 -0.75 18.74
N LYS A 28 -3.16 -1.25 18.38
CA LYS A 28 -3.31 -2.57 17.77
C LYS A 28 -2.78 -2.49 16.35
N ILE A 29 -1.63 -3.13 16.08
CA ILE A 29 -1.13 -3.29 14.70
C ILE A 29 -2.17 -4.12 13.95
N PRO A 30 -2.57 -3.74 12.71
CA PRO A 30 -3.42 -4.58 11.90
C PRO A 30 -2.82 -5.97 11.79
N SER A 31 -3.59 -7.00 12.16
CA SER A 31 -3.11 -8.39 12.15
C SER A 31 -2.87 -8.89 10.73
N PHE A 32 -3.49 -8.25 9.73
CA PHE A 32 -3.39 -8.58 8.30
C PHE A 32 -3.96 -7.45 7.44
N PHE A 33 -3.57 -7.47 6.16
CA PHE A 33 -4.11 -6.64 5.09
C PHE A 33 -4.91 -7.52 4.12
N ILE A 34 -5.93 -6.94 3.50
CA ILE A 34 -6.53 -7.54 2.32
C ILE A 34 -5.68 -7.12 1.11
N GLY A 35 -5.04 -8.04 0.44
CA GLY A 35 -4.19 -7.69 -0.71
C GLY A 35 -3.24 -8.82 -1.13
N GLU A 36 -2.47 -8.62 -2.19
CA GLU A 36 -2.62 -7.46 -3.07
C GLU A 36 -3.91 -7.53 -3.87
N CYS A 37 -4.61 -6.42 -3.96
CA CYS A 37 -5.87 -6.29 -4.70
C CYS A 37 -5.84 -5.04 -5.58
N GLY A 38 -6.75 -4.90 -6.52
CA GLY A 38 -6.82 -3.69 -7.33
C GLY A 38 -7.02 -3.91 -8.82
N LEU A 39 -6.56 -2.95 -9.63
CA LEU A 39 -6.86 -2.86 -11.05
C LEU A 39 -5.58 -2.65 -11.88
N ASP A 40 -5.42 -3.47 -12.93
CA ASP A 40 -4.31 -3.37 -13.87
C ASP A 40 -4.84 -3.42 -15.31
N ARG A 41 -4.77 -2.29 -16.03
CA ARG A 41 -5.19 -2.19 -17.44
C ARG A 41 -4.18 -2.79 -18.43
N VAL A 42 -3.06 -3.33 -17.95
CA VAL A 42 -2.00 -3.89 -18.80
C VAL A 42 -1.96 -5.42 -18.71
N CYS A 43 -2.51 -6.01 -17.66
CA CYS A 43 -2.56 -7.46 -17.52
C CYS A 43 -3.59 -8.10 -18.46
N ALA A 44 -3.46 -9.42 -18.67
CA ALA A 44 -4.32 -10.18 -19.58
C ALA A 44 -5.73 -10.48 -19.01
N THR A 45 -5.93 -10.30 -17.69
CA THR A 45 -7.23 -10.57 -17.05
C THR A 45 -8.25 -9.53 -17.51
N PRO A 46 -9.46 -9.93 -17.97
CA PRO A 46 -10.53 -9.01 -18.35
C PRO A 46 -10.83 -8.01 -17.23
N TYR A 47 -11.01 -6.75 -17.63
CA TYR A 47 -11.10 -5.64 -16.67
C TYR A 47 -12.36 -5.70 -15.79
N ASP A 48 -13.46 -6.20 -16.32
CA ASP A 48 -14.72 -6.43 -15.59
C ASP A 48 -14.56 -7.49 -14.49
N LEU A 49 -13.78 -8.53 -14.75
CA LEU A 49 -13.44 -9.55 -13.72
C LEU A 49 -12.55 -8.96 -12.63
N GLN A 50 -11.56 -8.13 -13.01
CA GLN A 50 -10.74 -7.42 -12.02
C GLN A 50 -11.60 -6.51 -11.15
N LEU A 51 -12.49 -5.75 -11.77
CA LEU A 51 -13.39 -4.82 -11.07
C LEU A 51 -14.27 -5.58 -10.07
N SER A 52 -14.91 -6.67 -10.50
CA SER A 52 -15.77 -7.50 -9.64
C SER A 52 -15.00 -8.11 -8.46
N ALA A 53 -13.78 -8.60 -8.71
CA ALA A 53 -12.91 -9.12 -7.67
C ALA A 53 -12.47 -8.03 -6.68
N PHE A 54 -12.09 -6.86 -7.19
CA PHE A 54 -11.66 -5.76 -6.35
C PHE A 54 -12.81 -5.20 -5.49
N GLU A 55 -14.01 -5.06 -6.04
CA GLU A 55 -15.21 -4.68 -5.26
C GLU A 55 -15.53 -5.69 -4.15
N ALA A 56 -15.33 -7.00 -4.39
CA ALA A 56 -15.49 -8.01 -3.36
C ALA A 56 -14.43 -7.85 -2.24
N GLN A 57 -13.19 -7.57 -2.60
CA GLN A 57 -12.10 -7.35 -1.64
C GLN A 57 -12.29 -6.06 -0.82
N ILE A 58 -12.85 -5.01 -1.43
CA ILE A 58 -13.26 -3.79 -0.72
C ILE A 58 -14.33 -4.14 0.34
N ARG A 59 -15.36 -4.90 -0.02
CA ARG A 59 -16.37 -5.35 0.95
C ARG A 59 -15.75 -6.14 2.09
N PHE A 60 -14.85 -7.09 1.81
CA PHE A 60 -14.14 -7.83 2.85
C PHE A 60 -13.32 -6.93 3.78
N SER A 61 -12.66 -5.91 3.22
CA SER A 61 -11.92 -4.92 3.99
C SER A 61 -12.83 -4.19 4.97
N GLU A 62 -13.98 -3.72 4.51
CA GLU A 62 -14.97 -3.02 5.35
C GLU A 62 -15.56 -3.96 6.42
N ASP A 63 -15.96 -5.19 6.04
CA ASP A 63 -16.58 -6.18 6.94
C ASP A 63 -15.63 -6.64 8.06
N LEU A 64 -14.35 -6.79 7.73
CA LEU A 64 -13.32 -7.28 8.66
C LEU A 64 -12.59 -6.15 9.41
N GLY A 65 -12.80 -4.89 9.03
CA GLY A 65 -12.08 -3.76 9.60
C GLY A 65 -10.58 -3.80 9.29
N CYS A 66 -10.20 -4.21 8.07
CA CYS A 66 -8.80 -4.42 7.69
C CYS A 66 -8.37 -3.50 6.56
N PRO A 67 -7.14 -2.95 6.62
CA PRO A 67 -6.62 -2.12 5.54
C PRO A 67 -6.45 -2.91 4.24
N LEU A 68 -6.54 -2.21 3.10
CA LEU A 68 -6.24 -2.74 1.77
C LEU A 68 -4.80 -2.42 1.35
N LEU A 69 -4.11 -3.42 0.80
CA LEU A 69 -2.86 -3.23 0.06
C LEU A 69 -3.17 -3.26 -1.44
N LEU A 70 -3.04 -2.10 -2.09
CA LEU A 70 -3.56 -1.85 -3.41
C LEU A 70 -2.49 -1.89 -4.49
N HIS A 71 -2.68 -2.76 -5.50
CA HIS A 71 -1.99 -2.72 -6.78
C HIS A 71 -2.79 -1.93 -7.81
N CYS A 72 -2.17 -0.95 -8.48
CA CYS A 72 -2.87 -0.20 -9.51
C CYS A 72 -1.95 0.19 -10.67
N VAL A 73 -2.35 -0.22 -11.89
CA VAL A 73 -1.68 0.15 -13.13
C VAL A 73 -2.68 0.77 -14.10
N ARG A 74 -2.47 2.06 -14.43
CA ARG A 74 -3.28 2.85 -15.39
C ARG A 74 -4.78 2.89 -15.09
N ALA A 75 -5.18 2.79 -13.81
CA ALA A 75 -6.58 2.75 -13.38
C ALA A 75 -6.87 3.70 -12.19
N LEU A 76 -6.12 4.80 -12.08
CA LEU A 76 -6.22 5.75 -10.96
C LEU A 76 -7.65 6.26 -10.74
N ASP A 77 -8.33 6.71 -11.81
CA ASP A 77 -9.66 7.30 -11.70
C ASP A 77 -10.70 6.31 -11.18
N ASP A 78 -10.62 5.04 -11.62
CA ASP A 78 -11.51 3.98 -11.13
C ASP A 78 -11.25 3.67 -9.66
N VAL A 79 -9.98 3.62 -9.25
CA VAL A 79 -9.60 3.41 -7.85
C VAL A 79 -10.09 4.56 -6.98
N LEU A 80 -9.91 5.81 -7.39
CA LEU A 80 -10.40 6.98 -6.65
C LEU A 80 -11.93 6.98 -6.53
N ARG A 81 -12.63 6.56 -7.59
CA ARG A 81 -14.10 6.39 -7.57
C ARG A 81 -14.52 5.33 -6.57
N LEU A 82 -13.85 4.18 -6.54
CA LEU A 82 -14.16 3.07 -5.63
C LEU A 82 -13.80 3.37 -4.17
N LYS A 83 -12.81 4.23 -3.94
CA LYS A 83 -12.45 4.68 -2.59
C LYS A 83 -13.55 5.49 -1.91
N ARG A 84 -14.41 6.16 -2.68
CA ARG A 84 -15.48 6.99 -2.13
C ARG A 84 -16.46 6.15 -1.32
N GLY A 85 -16.73 6.55 -0.09
CA GLY A 85 -17.64 5.86 0.81
C GLY A 85 -17.05 4.66 1.55
N THR A 86 -15.75 4.35 1.37
CA THR A 86 -15.05 3.36 2.19
C THR A 86 -14.44 4.01 3.43
N THR A 87 -14.38 3.25 4.52
CA THR A 87 -13.87 3.72 5.81
C THR A 87 -12.48 3.18 6.12
N GLN A 88 -12.14 1.98 5.61
CA GLN A 88 -10.88 1.36 5.90
C GLN A 88 -9.70 2.05 5.19
N PRO A 89 -8.50 2.07 5.80
CA PRO A 89 -7.31 2.61 5.17
C PRO A 89 -6.90 1.82 3.92
N TRP A 90 -6.43 2.54 2.89
CA TRP A 90 -5.87 1.94 1.69
C TRP A 90 -4.42 2.35 1.53
N VAL A 91 -3.55 1.37 1.30
CA VAL A 91 -2.12 1.57 1.02
C VAL A 91 -1.88 1.30 -0.46
N TRP A 92 -1.54 2.34 -1.22
CA TRP A 92 -1.12 2.18 -2.60
C TRP A 92 0.34 1.72 -2.63
N HIS A 93 0.59 0.50 -3.07
CA HIS A 93 1.95 -0.03 -3.17
C HIS A 93 2.63 0.32 -4.50
N GLY A 94 3.96 0.30 -4.53
CA GLY A 94 4.75 0.49 -5.74
C GLY A 94 4.53 1.83 -6.45
N PHE A 95 4.26 2.91 -5.73
CA PHE A 95 3.92 4.19 -6.34
C PHE A 95 5.09 4.82 -7.09
N ARG A 96 4.87 5.13 -8.38
CA ARG A 96 5.85 5.76 -9.29
C ARG A 96 5.31 7.02 -9.98
N GLY A 97 4.12 7.43 -9.58
CA GLY A 97 3.39 8.55 -10.20
C GLY A 97 4.03 9.92 -9.92
N LYS A 98 3.55 10.92 -10.64
CA LYS A 98 3.95 12.33 -10.47
C LYS A 98 3.31 12.95 -9.23
N PRO A 99 3.83 14.11 -8.73
CA PRO A 99 3.27 14.79 -7.56
C PRO A 99 1.77 15.08 -7.63
N GLN A 100 1.24 15.37 -8.83
CA GLN A 100 -0.20 15.61 -9.01
C GLN A 100 -1.05 14.37 -8.73
N GLN A 101 -0.57 13.18 -9.12
CA GLN A 101 -1.24 11.91 -8.83
C GLN A 101 -1.12 11.56 -7.34
N LEU A 102 0.04 11.81 -6.74
CA LEU A 102 0.22 11.69 -5.29
C LEU A 102 -0.77 12.56 -4.53
N GLN A 103 -0.92 13.83 -4.92
CA GLN A 103 -1.86 14.75 -4.28
C GLN A 103 -3.30 14.20 -4.32
N GLN A 104 -3.75 13.69 -5.48
CA GLN A 104 -5.07 13.08 -5.60
C GLN A 104 -5.26 11.90 -4.62
N LEU A 105 -4.24 11.05 -4.46
CA LEU A 105 -4.28 9.95 -3.49
C LEU A 105 -4.38 10.48 -2.05
N LEU A 106 -3.57 11.46 -1.70
CA LEU A 106 -3.57 12.05 -0.35
C LEU A 106 -4.90 12.72 0.00
N GLU A 107 -5.50 13.43 -0.94
CA GLU A 107 -6.85 14.04 -0.81
C GLU A 107 -7.95 13.00 -0.55
N HIS A 108 -7.76 11.76 -1.03
CA HIS A 108 -8.66 10.64 -0.78
C HIS A 108 -8.24 9.75 0.41
N GLY A 109 -7.26 10.20 1.20
CA GLY A 109 -6.85 9.54 2.44
C GLY A 109 -6.01 8.28 2.27
N PHE A 110 -5.36 8.09 1.12
CA PHE A 110 -4.46 6.98 0.91
C PHE A 110 -3.16 7.12 1.71
N TYR A 111 -2.62 5.99 2.12
CA TYR A 111 -1.19 5.83 2.37
C TYR A 111 -0.50 5.42 1.07
N VAL A 112 0.78 5.76 0.94
CA VAL A 112 1.54 5.50 -0.29
C VAL A 112 2.87 4.85 0.04
N SER A 113 3.13 3.70 -0.59
CA SER A 113 4.38 2.97 -0.46
C SER A 113 5.27 3.16 -1.68
N PHE A 114 6.54 3.47 -1.44
CA PHE A 114 7.55 3.73 -2.45
C PHE A 114 8.62 2.64 -2.45
N GLY A 115 8.90 2.10 -3.64
CA GLY A 115 10.03 1.21 -3.88
C GLY A 115 11.20 1.94 -4.54
N PHE A 116 12.21 1.19 -5.00
CA PHE A 116 13.42 1.73 -5.66
C PHE A 116 13.14 2.53 -6.94
N ARG A 117 12.02 2.26 -7.62
CA ARG A 117 11.65 2.96 -8.88
C ARG A 117 10.75 4.17 -8.62
N HIS A 118 10.92 4.86 -7.51
CA HIS A 118 10.08 5.99 -7.13
C HIS A 118 10.34 7.26 -7.94
N ASN A 119 9.34 8.13 -8.00
CA ASN A 119 9.50 9.50 -8.46
C ASN A 119 10.01 10.37 -7.29
N VAL A 120 11.19 10.99 -7.46
CA VAL A 120 11.86 11.75 -6.39
C VAL A 120 11.03 12.93 -5.89
N ASP A 121 10.34 13.64 -6.81
CA ASP A 121 9.54 14.81 -6.42
C ASP A 121 8.29 14.38 -5.66
N SER A 122 7.67 13.27 -6.05
CA SER A 122 6.56 12.67 -5.31
C SER A 122 7.01 12.18 -3.93
N LEU A 123 8.18 11.52 -3.85
CA LEU A 123 8.74 11.09 -2.59
C LEU A 123 9.02 12.26 -1.64
N ARG A 124 9.54 13.38 -2.15
CA ARG A 124 9.73 14.61 -1.36
C ARG A 124 8.43 15.23 -0.89
N ALA A 125 7.40 15.22 -1.75
CA ALA A 125 6.10 15.85 -1.47
C ALA A 125 5.21 14.99 -0.55
N CYS A 126 5.47 13.69 -0.43
CA CYS A 126 4.66 12.80 0.39
C CYS A 126 4.79 13.16 1.88
N PRO A 127 3.69 13.41 2.61
CA PRO A 127 3.74 13.60 4.05
C PRO A 127 4.33 12.38 4.77
N ALA A 128 5.09 12.62 5.84
CA ALA A 128 5.76 11.54 6.55
C ALA A 128 4.77 10.55 7.19
N ASP A 129 3.61 11.03 7.62
CA ASP A 129 2.52 10.25 8.22
C ASP A 129 1.67 9.49 7.20
N ARG A 130 2.01 9.54 5.91
CA ARG A 130 1.33 8.85 4.81
C ARG A 130 2.26 7.95 4.00
N LEU A 131 3.52 7.86 4.40
CA LEU A 131 4.60 7.20 3.65
C LEU A 131 4.89 5.81 4.19
N PHE A 132 5.06 4.85 3.26
CA PHE A 132 5.69 3.56 3.47
C PHE A 132 6.82 3.31 2.47
N LEU A 133 7.68 2.35 2.77
CA LEU A 133 8.78 1.91 1.92
C LEU A 133 8.71 0.38 1.74
N GLU A 134 9.03 -0.09 0.55
CA GLU A 134 8.96 -1.51 0.19
C GLU A 134 10.02 -1.92 -0.81
N THR A 135 10.31 -3.20 -0.93
CA THR A 135 11.20 -3.76 -1.97
C THR A 135 10.44 -4.35 -3.14
N ASP A 136 9.18 -4.78 -2.92
CA ASP A 136 8.36 -5.49 -3.90
C ASP A 136 9.15 -6.70 -4.49
N ASP A 137 9.38 -6.69 -5.80
CA ASP A 137 10.08 -7.73 -6.57
C ASP A 137 11.58 -7.46 -6.75
N THR A 138 12.13 -6.41 -6.14
CA THR A 138 13.55 -6.08 -6.26
C THR A 138 14.41 -6.88 -5.28
N PRO A 139 15.59 -7.37 -5.70
CA PRO A 139 16.48 -8.14 -4.84
C PRO A 139 17.29 -7.27 -3.85
N GLU A 140 17.30 -5.95 -4.04
CA GLU A 140 18.07 -5.03 -3.23
C GLU A 140 17.57 -5.01 -1.78
N PRO A 141 18.48 -4.99 -0.79
CA PRO A 141 18.12 -4.89 0.61
C PRO A 141 17.31 -3.62 0.92
N ILE A 142 16.24 -3.73 1.68
CA ILE A 142 15.40 -2.60 2.08
C ILE A 142 16.20 -1.49 2.77
N ALA A 143 17.28 -1.81 3.46
CA ALA A 143 18.16 -0.83 4.11
C ALA A 143 18.77 0.17 3.13
N MET A 144 19.03 -0.24 1.89
CA MET A 144 19.52 0.65 0.84
C MET A 144 18.48 1.69 0.45
N LEU A 145 17.22 1.27 0.35
CA LEU A 145 16.11 2.19 0.06
C LEU A 145 15.91 3.19 1.22
N TYR A 146 15.96 2.72 2.46
CA TYR A 146 15.89 3.61 3.63
C TYR A 146 17.02 4.65 3.63
N ALA A 147 18.26 4.26 3.32
CA ALA A 147 19.38 5.18 3.22
C ALA A 147 19.22 6.21 2.09
N GLU A 148 18.73 5.78 0.92
CA GLU A 148 18.46 6.66 -0.22
C GLU A 148 17.35 7.66 0.11
N VAL A 149 16.22 7.18 0.63
CA VAL A 149 15.07 8.02 0.98
C VAL A 149 15.40 9.00 2.10
N ALA A 150 16.18 8.57 3.10
CA ALA A 150 16.66 9.43 4.17
C ALA A 150 17.46 10.61 3.63
N ARG A 151 18.40 10.36 2.69
CA ARG A 151 19.18 11.41 2.02
C ARG A 151 18.28 12.37 1.23
N ILE A 152 17.29 11.85 0.48
CA ILE A 152 16.36 12.66 -0.33
C ILE A 152 15.48 13.55 0.56
N ARG A 153 15.04 13.05 1.70
CA ARG A 153 14.12 13.71 2.64
C ARG A 153 14.83 14.48 3.76
N GLN A 154 16.17 14.49 3.76
CA GLN A 154 17.00 15.16 4.77
C GLN A 154 16.67 14.69 6.21
N THR A 155 16.58 13.37 6.40
CA THR A 155 16.30 12.70 7.66
C THR A 155 17.25 11.52 7.87
N THR A 156 17.04 10.68 8.88
CA THR A 156 17.83 9.46 9.07
C THR A 156 17.01 8.20 8.75
N PRO A 157 17.65 7.07 8.40
CA PRO A 157 16.96 5.79 8.21
C PRO A 157 16.16 5.36 9.46
N GLU A 158 16.68 5.63 10.65
CA GLU A 158 16.05 5.29 11.93
C GLU A 158 14.75 6.09 12.11
N GLN A 159 14.77 7.40 11.84
CA GLN A 159 13.59 8.27 11.91
C GLN A 159 12.53 7.85 10.88
N LEU A 160 12.94 7.49 9.67
CA LEU A 160 12.03 6.95 8.64
C LEU A 160 11.40 5.65 9.10
N ASN A 161 12.18 4.72 9.64
CA ASN A 161 11.67 3.45 10.13
C ASN A 161 10.68 3.66 11.28
N GLU A 162 11.01 4.53 12.23
CA GLU A 162 10.10 4.89 13.32
C GLU A 162 8.79 5.49 12.79
N GLN A 163 8.87 6.35 11.76
CA GLN A 163 7.67 6.95 11.18
C GLN A 163 6.83 5.93 10.42
N CYS A 164 7.44 5.06 9.60
CA CYS A 164 6.72 3.97 8.93
C CYS A 164 6.04 3.03 9.94
N TRP A 165 6.69 2.76 11.07
CA TRP A 165 6.11 1.98 12.15
C TRP A 165 4.93 2.68 12.81
N LYS A 166 5.01 3.99 13.06
CA LYS A 166 3.87 4.80 13.55
C LYS A 166 2.71 4.79 12.55
N ASN A 167 3.00 4.90 11.26
CA ASN A 167 1.97 4.83 10.22
C ASN A 167 1.28 3.47 10.22
N LEU A 168 2.04 2.38 10.31
CA LEU A 168 1.50 1.02 10.36
C LEU A 168 0.60 0.79 11.57
N THR A 169 0.99 1.31 12.74
CA THR A 169 0.19 1.19 13.97
C THR A 169 -1.00 2.15 14.03
N GLY A 170 -1.11 3.06 13.06
CA GLY A 170 -2.21 4.01 12.91
C GLY A 170 -3.26 3.59 11.88
N LEU A 171 -2.99 2.50 11.11
CA LEU A 171 -3.96 1.87 10.20
C LEU A 171 -4.97 1.03 11.00
#